data_9e2b7809e0368dae79d1d5a2f4f31f2b
#
_entry.id   9e2b7809e0368dae79d1d5a2f4f31f2b
#
_cell.length_a   1.000
_cell.length_b   1.000
_cell.length_c   1.000
_cell.angle_alpha   90.00
_cell.angle_beta   90.00
_cell.angle_gamma   90.00
#
_symmetry.space_group_name_H-M   'P 1'
#
loop_
_entity.id
_entity.type
_entity.pdbx_description
1 polymer ?
#
loop_
_entity_poly.entity_id
_entity_poly.type
_entity_poly.pdbx_seq_one_letter_code
_entity_poly.pdbx_strand_id
1 'polypeptide(L)'
;MKDNKTLFNRVAALIIVVVMLFSLTSCGLGLPIYNNMFGNGDGQNGNNNGDGDSPDGDGAGSNIGDGDFNGFYPGSGQESIEGVNDASKTLLTTVTIVCEFGTAAAAGSGVFYSVDKVNGDAYIITNHHVVYSEDYGLANEISVYLYGMEFAGYAISAEFVGGSVTYDIAVLKIENSEVIKNSYATQVTFADSDKVRVFDKVYAVGNAEGDGMSATEGIVSVESETLQLTGADGSLISLRVMRFDAAVNHGNSGGGLYNEKGQLIGIVSAKDVSADVDNMGYAIPSDLVKKLADNIIYHCDNKDNTQVNKALMGVTITASVSGLKIDDETGSVYQVELVEVIEISEGSIAQGKVQVGDIINSISIDGVGRTVTRMHHVTDFMLTARVGSTITLNVTRGGENINITFVVTQDAITLVK
;
A
#
# COMPACT_ATOMS: atom_id res chain seq x y z
N MET A 1 27.19 -6.01 45.17
CA MET A 1 26.18 -5.32 44.34
C MET A 1 26.76 -4.48 43.17
N LYS A 2 28.06 -4.56 42.88
CA LYS A 2 28.68 -3.84 41.76
C LYS A 2 28.87 -4.67 40.48
N ASP A 3 28.80 -6.00 40.58
CA ASP A 3 29.12 -6.88 39.44
C ASP A 3 27.91 -7.17 38.50
N ASN A 4 26.67 -6.99 38.98
CA ASN A 4 25.48 -7.27 38.14
C ASN A 4 25.17 -6.18 37.10
N LYS A 5 25.60 -4.93 37.33
CA LYS A 5 25.40 -3.86 36.33
C LYS A 5 26.33 -4.01 35.12
N THR A 6 27.55 -4.51 35.38
CA THR A 6 28.57 -4.74 34.32
C THR A 6 28.20 -5.93 33.43
N LEU A 7 27.59 -6.96 34.01
CA LEU A 7 27.13 -8.11 33.28
C LEU A 7 25.89 -7.77 32.43
N PHE A 8 24.93 -6.99 32.98
CA PHE A 8 23.73 -6.56 32.27
C PHE A 8 24.09 -5.66 31.07
N ASN A 9 25.02 -4.73 31.22
CA ASN A 9 25.47 -3.87 30.13
C ASN A 9 26.26 -4.64 29.06
N ARG A 10 26.98 -5.73 29.41
CA ARG A 10 27.65 -6.58 28.42
C ARG A 10 26.69 -7.48 27.67
N VAL A 11 25.67 -7.99 28.33
CA VAL A 11 24.60 -8.77 27.68
C VAL A 11 23.74 -7.87 26.78
N ALA A 12 23.41 -6.66 27.23
CA ALA A 12 22.67 -5.68 26.40
C ALA A 12 23.47 -5.24 25.17
N ALA A 13 24.79 -5.02 25.32
CA ALA A 13 25.70 -4.72 24.21
C ALA A 13 25.85 -5.91 23.24
N LEU A 14 25.85 -7.14 23.74
CA LEU A 14 25.91 -8.34 22.90
C LEU A 14 24.63 -8.58 22.13
N ILE A 15 23.46 -8.28 22.73
CA ILE A 15 22.16 -8.34 22.05
C ILE A 15 22.06 -7.27 20.97
N ILE A 16 22.55 -6.05 21.22
CA ILE A 16 22.58 -4.97 20.21
C ILE A 16 23.49 -5.34 19.03
N VAL A 17 24.66 -5.95 19.28
CA VAL A 17 25.57 -6.41 18.21
C VAL A 17 24.97 -7.58 17.42
N VAL A 18 24.25 -8.50 18.06
CA VAL A 18 23.56 -9.61 17.38
C VAL A 18 22.38 -9.08 16.56
N VAL A 19 21.62 -8.10 17.05
CA VAL A 19 20.53 -7.46 16.30
C VAL A 19 21.09 -6.65 15.11
N MET A 20 22.22 -5.95 15.26
CA MET A 20 22.86 -5.27 14.13
C MET A 20 23.46 -6.25 13.10
N LEU A 21 23.96 -7.42 13.52
CA LEU A 21 24.45 -8.45 12.59
C LEU A 21 23.33 -9.14 11.82
N PHE A 22 22.14 -9.30 12.41
CA PHE A 22 20.96 -9.81 11.70
C PHE A 22 20.32 -8.77 10.77
N SER A 23 20.39 -7.47 11.08
CA SER A 23 19.93 -6.41 10.16
C SER A 23 20.84 -6.24 8.93
N LEU A 24 22.12 -6.57 9.03
CA LEU A 24 23.06 -6.56 7.91
C LEU A 24 22.96 -7.81 7.00
N THR A 25 22.39 -8.92 7.49
CA THR A 25 22.18 -10.13 6.68
C THR A 25 20.84 -10.14 5.93
N SER A 26 19.86 -9.34 6.33
CA SER A 26 18.58 -9.26 5.59
C SER A 26 18.65 -8.38 4.33
N CYS A 27 19.63 -7.48 4.21
CA CYS A 27 19.87 -6.69 2.99
C CYS A 27 20.81 -7.38 1.97
N GLY A 28 21.43 -8.52 2.31
CA GLY A 28 22.43 -9.18 1.45
C GLY A 28 21.92 -10.26 0.50
N LEU A 29 20.64 -10.63 0.56
CA LEU A 29 20.08 -11.73 -0.24
C LEU A 29 19.43 -11.30 -1.57
N GLY A 30 19.35 -9.99 -1.86
CA GLY A 30 18.80 -9.49 -3.13
C GLY A 30 19.71 -9.64 -4.35
N LEU A 31 21.02 -9.83 -4.16
CA LEU A 31 21.99 -9.84 -5.28
C LEU A 31 21.90 -11.03 -6.24
N PRO A 32 21.53 -12.28 -5.86
CA PRO A 32 21.42 -13.37 -6.84
C PRO A 32 20.22 -13.24 -7.76
N ILE A 33 19.13 -12.62 -7.31
CA ILE A 33 17.88 -12.53 -8.07
C ILE A 33 17.98 -11.48 -9.18
N TYR A 34 18.63 -10.35 -8.89
CA TYR A 34 18.85 -9.28 -9.87
C TYR A 34 19.65 -9.76 -11.09
N ASN A 35 20.70 -10.57 -10.89
CA ASN A 35 21.51 -11.11 -11.98
C ASN A 35 20.79 -12.17 -12.83
N ASN A 36 19.74 -12.81 -12.31
CA ASN A 36 18.94 -13.76 -13.10
C ASN A 36 17.80 -13.07 -13.87
N MET A 37 17.31 -11.92 -13.42
CA MET A 37 16.30 -11.13 -14.15
C MET A 37 16.88 -10.34 -15.33
N PHE A 38 18.15 -9.91 -15.24
CA PHE A 38 18.81 -9.10 -16.27
C PHE A 38 20.08 -9.81 -16.77
N GLY A 39 19.89 -10.94 -17.48
CA GLY A 39 20.98 -11.64 -18.15
C GLY A 39 21.72 -10.71 -19.10
N ASN A 40 22.99 -10.37 -18.77
CA ASN A 40 23.90 -9.67 -19.67
C ASN A 40 24.10 -10.50 -20.94
N GLY A 41 23.51 -10.05 -22.04
CA GLY A 41 23.79 -10.56 -23.37
C GLY A 41 25.14 -10.08 -23.86
N ASP A 42 26.23 -10.61 -23.32
CA ASP A 42 27.55 -10.41 -23.92
C ASP A 42 27.70 -11.36 -25.11
N GLY A 43 27.56 -10.78 -26.31
CA GLY A 43 27.87 -11.44 -27.57
C GLY A 43 29.34 -11.82 -27.66
N GLN A 44 29.67 -13.08 -27.54
CA GLN A 44 30.94 -13.62 -28.04
C GLN A 44 30.71 -14.44 -29.32
N ASN A 45 31.13 -13.83 -30.42
CA ASN A 45 31.40 -14.50 -31.69
C ASN A 45 32.48 -15.57 -31.49
N GLY A 46 32.15 -16.81 -31.66
CA GLY A 46 33.09 -17.92 -31.71
C GLY A 46 32.76 -18.87 -32.88
N ASN A 47 33.40 -18.63 -33.99
CA ASN A 47 33.50 -19.58 -35.12
C ASN A 47 34.14 -20.89 -34.63
N ASN A 48 33.48 -22.04 -34.84
CA ASN A 48 34.17 -23.30 -34.97
C ASN A 48 33.40 -24.24 -35.94
N ASN A 49 34.02 -24.47 -37.05
CA ASN A 49 33.72 -25.56 -37.98
C ASN A 49 34.12 -26.90 -37.35
N GLY A 50 33.30 -27.93 -37.51
CA GLY A 50 33.62 -29.30 -37.14
C GLY A 50 32.52 -30.26 -37.57
N ASP A 51 32.75 -30.98 -38.66
CA ASP A 51 31.95 -32.06 -39.24
C ASP A 51 31.74 -33.22 -38.23
N GLY A 52 30.56 -33.88 -38.29
CA GLY A 52 30.34 -35.14 -37.58
C GLY A 52 28.90 -35.65 -37.66
N ASP A 53 28.68 -36.66 -38.43
CA ASP A 53 27.48 -37.44 -38.78
C ASP A 53 26.45 -37.74 -37.72
N SER A 54 25.19 -37.86 -38.20
CA SER A 54 23.89 -38.27 -37.62
C SER A 54 23.86 -39.63 -36.87
N PRO A 55 22.74 -40.05 -36.17
CA PRO A 55 21.40 -40.14 -36.75
C PRO A 55 20.18 -39.81 -35.83
N ASP A 56 19.10 -39.47 -36.51
CA ASP A 56 17.67 -39.66 -36.22
C ASP A 56 17.14 -39.59 -34.75
N GLY A 57 16.40 -38.52 -34.48
CA GLY A 57 15.50 -38.40 -33.33
C GLY A 57 14.50 -37.26 -33.55
N ASP A 58 13.28 -37.60 -33.96
CA ASP A 58 12.15 -36.69 -34.11
C ASP A 58 11.89 -35.91 -32.81
N GLY A 59 12.31 -34.66 -32.80
CA GLY A 59 11.97 -33.68 -31.79
C GLY A 59 11.60 -32.38 -32.50
N ALA A 60 10.31 -32.13 -32.68
CA ALA A 60 9.82 -30.85 -33.16
C ALA A 60 10.19 -29.76 -32.20
N GLY A 61 11.40 -29.25 -32.26
CA GLY A 61 11.81 -27.97 -31.69
C GLY A 61 11.31 -26.87 -32.62
N SER A 62 10.22 -26.23 -32.29
CA SER A 62 9.81 -25.00 -32.95
C SER A 62 10.88 -23.96 -32.71
N ASN A 63 11.71 -23.65 -33.68
CA ASN A 63 12.46 -22.41 -33.73
C ASN A 63 11.47 -21.28 -33.82
N ILE A 64 11.14 -20.65 -32.67
CA ILE A 64 10.46 -19.37 -32.64
C ILE A 64 11.50 -18.37 -33.10
N GLY A 65 11.46 -17.98 -34.36
CA GLY A 65 12.30 -16.92 -34.91
C GLY A 65 11.92 -15.57 -34.34
N ASP A 66 12.88 -14.64 -34.25
CA ASP A 66 12.76 -13.25 -33.77
C ASP A 66 11.63 -12.42 -34.44
N GLY A 67 10.82 -12.97 -35.31
CA GLY A 67 9.74 -12.30 -36.02
C GLY A 67 8.33 -12.56 -35.48
N ASP A 68 8.13 -13.58 -34.63
CA ASP A 68 6.78 -14.07 -34.30
C ASP A 68 6.18 -13.44 -33.01
N PHE A 69 6.95 -12.69 -32.28
CA PHE A 69 6.43 -11.95 -31.10
C PHE A 69 5.61 -10.70 -31.43
N ASN A 70 5.60 -10.23 -32.70
CA ASN A 70 4.75 -9.10 -33.14
C ASN A 70 3.24 -9.37 -33.05
N GLY A 71 2.80 -10.58 -32.73
CA GLY A 71 1.41 -10.95 -32.49
C GLY A 71 1.03 -11.09 -31.02
N PHE A 72 2.01 -11.01 -30.10
CA PHE A 72 1.77 -11.12 -28.64
C PHE A 72 1.64 -9.78 -27.89
N TYR A 73 1.83 -8.65 -28.56
CA TYR A 73 1.28 -7.40 -28.06
C TYR A 73 -0.23 -7.49 -28.25
N PRO A 74 -1.01 -7.65 -27.18
CA PRO A 74 -2.45 -7.49 -27.28
C PRO A 74 -2.67 -6.01 -27.50
N GLY A 75 -2.92 -5.60 -28.72
CA GLY A 75 -3.22 -4.20 -28.80
C GLY A 75 -2.88 -3.47 -30.06
N SER A 76 -3.32 -3.99 -31.18
CA SER A 76 -3.79 -3.15 -32.28
C SER A 76 -5.32 -3.04 -32.30
N GLY A 77 -6.00 -3.48 -31.26
CA GLY A 77 -7.43 -3.37 -31.06
C GLY A 77 -7.73 -3.24 -29.57
N GLN A 78 -8.64 -2.40 -29.16
CA GLN A 78 -9.20 -2.35 -27.82
C GLN A 78 -9.80 -3.72 -27.47
N GLU A 79 -8.95 -4.69 -27.11
CA GLU A 79 -9.42 -5.93 -26.54
C GLU A 79 -10.01 -5.64 -25.17
N SER A 80 -11.29 -5.93 -25.04
CA SER A 80 -12.05 -5.78 -23.83
C SER A 80 -11.57 -6.83 -22.82
N ILE A 81 -11.46 -6.44 -21.52
CA ILE A 81 -11.35 -7.39 -20.41
C ILE A 81 -12.71 -8.04 -20.11
N GLU A 82 -13.71 -7.86 -21.01
CA GLU A 82 -15.00 -8.47 -20.91
C GLU A 82 -14.87 -10.00 -20.95
N GLY A 83 -15.43 -10.67 -19.94
CA GLY A 83 -15.30 -12.12 -19.76
C GLY A 83 -14.12 -12.57 -18.88
N VAL A 84 -13.22 -11.68 -18.49
CA VAL A 84 -12.21 -11.98 -17.46
C VAL A 84 -12.92 -12.11 -16.12
N ASN A 85 -12.70 -13.22 -15.39
CA ASN A 85 -13.28 -13.40 -14.06
C ASN A 85 -12.65 -12.44 -13.05
N ASP A 86 -13.38 -12.17 -11.95
CA ASP A 86 -13.00 -11.14 -10.98
C ASP A 86 -11.66 -11.41 -10.31
N ALA A 87 -11.33 -12.66 -10.00
CA ALA A 87 -10.03 -13.02 -9.43
C ALA A 87 -8.88 -12.75 -10.42
N SER A 88 -9.03 -13.10 -11.71
CA SER A 88 -8.01 -12.84 -12.73
C SER A 88 -7.82 -11.35 -13.03
N LYS A 89 -8.85 -10.52 -12.86
CA LYS A 89 -8.72 -9.07 -13.00
C LYS A 89 -7.74 -8.47 -12.01
N THR A 90 -7.57 -9.07 -10.82
CA THR A 90 -6.62 -8.58 -9.81
C THR A 90 -5.17 -8.58 -10.30
N LEU A 91 -4.81 -9.54 -11.18
CA LEU A 91 -3.49 -9.58 -11.82
C LEU A 91 -3.27 -8.43 -12.81
N LEU A 92 -4.35 -7.90 -13.41
CA LEU A 92 -4.30 -6.77 -14.35
C LEU A 92 -4.30 -5.42 -13.64
N THR A 93 -4.62 -5.40 -12.35
CA THR A 93 -4.61 -4.21 -11.50
C THR A 93 -3.37 -4.10 -10.63
N THR A 94 -2.56 -5.17 -10.54
CA THR A 94 -1.38 -5.26 -9.68
C THR A 94 -0.11 -5.25 -10.54
N VAL A 95 0.95 -4.62 -10.05
CA VAL A 95 2.23 -4.47 -10.75
C VAL A 95 3.39 -4.86 -9.86
N THR A 96 4.49 -5.30 -10.48
CA THR A 96 5.79 -5.41 -9.84
C THR A 96 6.49 -4.05 -9.89
N ILE A 97 7.13 -3.66 -8.79
CA ILE A 97 7.93 -2.44 -8.68
C ILE A 97 9.36 -2.84 -8.34
N VAL A 98 10.32 -2.31 -9.10
CA VAL A 98 11.75 -2.43 -8.81
C VAL A 98 12.31 -1.03 -8.59
N CYS A 99 12.96 -0.84 -7.45
CA CYS A 99 13.56 0.42 -7.03
C CYS A 99 15.07 0.30 -6.96
N GLU A 100 15.79 1.25 -7.54
CA GLU A 100 17.24 1.36 -7.46
C GLU A 100 17.65 2.46 -6.47
N PHE A 101 18.57 2.12 -5.55
CA PHE A 101 19.09 3.01 -4.51
C PHE A 101 20.63 3.07 -4.63
N GLY A 102 21.12 3.75 -5.66
CA GLY A 102 22.56 3.80 -5.94
C GLY A 102 23.13 2.43 -6.30
N THR A 103 23.71 1.71 -5.34
CA THR A 103 24.27 0.36 -5.56
C THR A 103 23.37 -0.78 -5.04
N ALA A 104 22.28 -0.46 -4.41
CA ALA A 104 21.29 -1.41 -3.90
C ALA A 104 20.02 -1.38 -4.76
N ALA A 105 19.29 -2.48 -4.76
CA ALA A 105 17.99 -2.58 -5.38
C ALA A 105 17.01 -3.30 -4.45
N ALA A 106 15.73 -2.95 -4.54
CA ALA A 106 14.65 -3.61 -3.84
C ALA A 106 13.47 -3.85 -4.78
N ALA A 107 12.71 -4.90 -4.53
CA ALA A 107 11.49 -5.22 -5.25
C ALA A 107 10.28 -5.16 -4.31
N GLY A 108 9.16 -4.75 -4.86
CA GLY A 108 7.86 -4.71 -4.21
C GLY A 108 6.75 -4.82 -5.22
N SER A 109 5.56 -4.47 -4.80
CA SER A 109 4.36 -4.48 -5.62
C SER A 109 3.65 -3.12 -5.58
N GLY A 110 2.69 -2.93 -6.48
CA GLY A 110 1.81 -1.77 -6.48
C GLY A 110 0.46 -2.12 -7.08
N VAL A 111 -0.50 -1.22 -6.94
CA VAL A 111 -1.81 -1.35 -7.57
C VAL A 111 -2.12 -0.10 -8.38
N PHE A 112 -2.72 -0.26 -9.56
CA PHE A 112 -3.17 0.87 -10.37
C PHE A 112 -4.35 1.59 -9.71
N TYR A 113 -4.11 2.83 -9.27
CA TYR A 113 -5.14 3.73 -8.80
C TYR A 113 -6.00 4.24 -9.96
N SER A 114 -5.36 4.66 -11.04
CA SER A 114 -6.00 5.08 -12.28
C SER A 114 -5.14 4.72 -13.50
N VAL A 115 -5.79 4.49 -14.63
CA VAL A 115 -5.15 4.17 -15.91
C VAL A 115 -5.85 4.95 -17.02
N ASP A 116 -5.08 5.78 -17.73
CA ASP A 116 -5.50 6.44 -18.97
C ASP A 116 -4.81 5.78 -20.17
N LYS A 117 -5.52 4.88 -20.82
CA LYS A 117 -5.04 4.15 -22.00
C LYS A 117 -4.83 5.03 -23.22
N VAL A 118 -5.48 6.19 -23.30
CA VAL A 118 -5.39 7.08 -24.45
C VAL A 118 -4.05 7.81 -24.43
N ASN A 119 -3.68 8.33 -23.26
CA ASN A 119 -2.43 9.05 -23.07
C ASN A 119 -1.27 8.14 -22.65
N GLY A 120 -1.55 6.96 -22.11
CA GLY A 120 -0.56 6.06 -21.55
C GLY A 120 -0.11 6.47 -20.15
N ASP A 121 -0.99 7.18 -19.43
CA ASP A 121 -0.72 7.70 -18.10
C ASP A 121 -1.35 6.79 -17.04
N ALA A 122 -0.72 6.71 -15.88
CA ALA A 122 -1.28 5.97 -14.75
C ALA A 122 -0.78 6.53 -13.41
N TYR A 123 -1.61 6.40 -12.37
CA TYR A 123 -1.16 6.49 -10.99
C TYR A 123 -1.15 5.11 -10.36
N ILE A 124 -0.13 4.85 -9.55
CA ILE A 124 0.07 3.59 -8.81
C ILE A 124 0.18 3.91 -7.34
N ILE A 125 -0.48 3.10 -6.51
CA ILE A 125 -0.33 3.09 -5.06
C ILE A 125 0.61 1.96 -4.68
N THR A 126 1.55 2.24 -3.76
CA THR A 126 2.44 1.25 -3.16
C THR A 126 2.71 1.61 -1.69
N ASN A 127 3.49 0.81 -0.97
CA ASN A 127 3.99 1.22 0.34
C ASN A 127 5.14 2.23 0.21
N HIS A 128 5.25 3.13 1.20
CA HIS A 128 6.34 4.10 1.25
C HIS A 128 7.71 3.41 1.40
N HIS A 129 7.80 2.34 2.19
CA HIS A 129 9.04 1.60 2.39
C HIS A 129 9.52 0.83 1.14
N VAL A 130 8.68 0.65 0.11
CA VAL A 130 9.10 0.07 -1.18
C VAL A 130 9.97 1.04 -1.96
N VAL A 131 9.65 2.34 -1.89
CA VAL A 131 10.32 3.40 -2.67
C VAL A 131 11.30 4.24 -1.85
N TYR A 132 11.42 3.98 -0.56
CA TYR A 132 12.28 4.73 0.36
C TYR A 132 13.03 3.79 1.30
N SER A 133 14.32 4.06 1.51
CA SER A 133 15.20 3.36 2.44
C SER A 133 15.79 4.34 3.45
N GLU A 134 15.94 3.92 4.71
CA GLU A 134 16.60 4.71 5.76
C GLU A 134 18.04 5.10 5.37
N ASP A 135 18.78 4.15 4.74
CA ASP A 135 20.19 4.34 4.40
C ASP A 135 20.41 5.20 3.13
N TYR A 136 19.48 5.14 2.18
CA TYR A 136 19.65 5.72 0.83
C TYR A 136 18.65 6.83 0.50
N GLY A 137 17.58 6.99 1.28
CA GLY A 137 16.50 7.92 0.98
C GLY A 137 15.54 7.39 -0.07
N LEU A 138 15.00 8.28 -0.89
CA LEU A 138 14.12 7.95 -2.02
C LEU A 138 14.90 7.23 -3.12
N ALA A 139 14.26 6.25 -3.78
CA ALA A 139 14.83 5.54 -4.93
C ALA A 139 15.25 6.51 -6.04
N ASN A 140 16.41 6.22 -6.66
CA ASN A 140 16.94 7.01 -7.77
C ASN A 140 16.18 6.71 -9.07
N GLU A 141 15.82 5.44 -9.27
CA GLU A 141 15.04 4.95 -10.40
C GLU A 141 13.95 4.00 -9.90
N ILE A 142 12.75 4.11 -10.49
CA ILE A 142 11.61 3.26 -10.20
C ILE A 142 11.12 2.69 -11.51
N SER A 143 11.18 1.37 -11.62
CA SER A 143 10.71 0.60 -12.77
C SER A 143 9.48 -0.21 -12.41
N VAL A 144 8.45 -0.15 -13.26
CA VAL A 144 7.19 -0.86 -13.10
C VAL A 144 7.05 -1.91 -14.19
N TYR A 145 6.60 -3.10 -13.81
CA TYR A 145 6.36 -4.21 -14.72
C TYR A 145 4.93 -4.72 -14.57
N LEU A 146 4.30 -4.99 -15.71
CA LEU A 146 2.95 -5.57 -15.74
C LEU A 146 3.03 -7.09 -15.63
N TYR A 147 1.95 -7.72 -15.17
CA TYR A 147 1.82 -9.17 -15.12
C TYR A 147 2.09 -9.80 -16.49
N GLY A 148 2.98 -10.79 -16.52
CA GLY A 148 3.43 -11.48 -17.74
C GLY A 148 4.38 -10.68 -18.63
N MET A 149 4.83 -9.50 -18.20
CA MET A 149 5.75 -8.61 -18.91
C MET A 149 6.97 -8.24 -18.04
N GLU A 150 7.41 -9.14 -17.17
CA GLU A 150 8.50 -8.94 -16.21
C GLU A 150 9.90 -9.09 -16.85
N PHE A 151 10.07 -8.59 -18.07
CA PHE A 151 11.34 -8.59 -18.79
C PHE A 151 11.87 -7.17 -18.97
N ALA A 152 13.18 -6.98 -18.93
CA ALA A 152 13.86 -5.69 -19.00
C ALA A 152 13.38 -4.78 -20.15
N GLY A 153 13.01 -5.37 -21.30
CA GLY A 153 12.49 -4.62 -22.44
C GLY A 153 11.10 -3.97 -22.25
N TYR A 154 10.41 -4.29 -21.17
CA TYR A 154 9.07 -3.78 -20.85
C TYR A 154 9.04 -2.96 -19.56
N ALA A 155 10.21 -2.59 -19.03
CA ALA A 155 10.29 -1.69 -17.88
C ALA A 155 9.61 -0.35 -18.19
N ILE A 156 8.70 0.07 -17.33
CA ILE A 156 8.01 1.35 -17.41
C ILE A 156 8.60 2.24 -16.33
N SER A 157 9.19 3.38 -16.71
CA SER A 157 9.67 4.36 -15.73
C SER A 157 8.50 4.99 -15.01
N ALA A 158 8.61 5.13 -13.69
CA ALA A 158 7.63 5.82 -12.87
C ALA A 158 8.32 6.87 -11.99
N GLU A 159 7.60 7.95 -11.70
CA GLU A 159 8.05 9.04 -10.86
C GLU A 159 7.33 9.01 -9.51
N PHE A 160 8.05 9.35 -8.44
CA PHE A 160 7.47 9.51 -7.11
C PHE A 160 6.69 10.83 -7.03
N VAL A 161 5.38 10.75 -6.77
CA VAL A 161 4.52 11.93 -6.59
C VAL A 161 4.58 12.43 -5.16
N GLY A 162 4.45 11.53 -4.21
CA GLY A 162 4.44 11.83 -2.78
C GLY A 162 4.06 10.62 -1.94
N GLY A 163 4.15 10.78 -0.62
CA GLY A 163 3.84 9.68 0.29
C GLY A 163 3.87 10.07 1.75
N SER A 164 3.74 9.08 2.61
CA SER A 164 3.80 9.22 4.05
C SER A 164 4.45 8.01 4.70
N VAL A 165 5.52 8.23 5.44
CA VAL A 165 6.15 7.23 6.32
C VAL A 165 5.16 6.77 7.39
N THR A 166 4.39 7.73 7.97
CA THR A 166 3.43 7.45 9.05
C THR A 166 2.31 6.51 8.63
N TYR A 167 1.85 6.63 7.39
CA TYR A 167 0.80 5.78 6.82
C TYR A 167 1.34 4.65 5.95
N ASP A 168 2.64 4.61 5.71
CA ASP A 168 3.33 3.66 4.84
C ASP A 168 2.69 3.54 3.45
N ILE A 169 2.28 4.66 2.86
CA ILE A 169 1.70 4.75 1.51
C ILE A 169 2.49 5.74 0.67
N ALA A 170 2.71 5.38 -0.60
CA ALA A 170 3.27 6.23 -1.63
C ALA A 170 2.44 6.16 -2.92
N VAL A 171 2.50 7.23 -3.70
CA VAL A 171 1.89 7.33 -5.04
C VAL A 171 2.99 7.55 -6.06
N LEU A 172 2.95 6.75 -7.13
CA LEU A 172 3.81 6.87 -8.30
C LEU A 172 2.99 7.31 -9.50
N LYS A 173 3.64 7.94 -10.47
CA LYS A 173 3.07 8.39 -11.74
C LYS A 173 3.83 7.81 -12.90
N ILE A 174 3.11 7.32 -13.90
CA ILE A 174 3.61 6.96 -15.23
C ILE A 174 3.03 7.95 -16.22
N GLU A 175 3.83 8.43 -17.16
CA GLU A 175 3.41 9.33 -18.24
C GLU A 175 3.82 8.81 -19.62
N ASN A 176 2.92 8.92 -20.59
CA ASN A 176 3.15 8.64 -22.03
C ASN A 176 3.69 7.23 -22.34
N SER A 177 3.32 6.20 -21.54
CA SER A 177 3.82 4.84 -21.75
C SER A 177 3.11 4.11 -22.88
N GLU A 178 3.84 3.70 -23.90
CA GLU A 178 3.33 2.84 -24.98
C GLU A 178 2.93 1.45 -24.44
N VAL A 179 3.60 0.97 -23.39
CA VAL A 179 3.23 -0.31 -22.74
C VAL A 179 1.85 -0.18 -22.10
N ILE A 180 1.55 0.91 -21.39
CA ILE A 180 0.22 1.15 -20.82
C ILE A 180 -0.84 1.23 -21.90
N LYS A 181 -0.61 1.99 -22.98
CA LYS A 181 -1.57 2.14 -24.09
C LYS A 181 -1.98 0.80 -24.69
N ASN A 182 -1.02 -0.13 -24.82
CA ASN A 182 -1.16 -1.39 -25.54
C ASN A 182 -1.30 -2.61 -24.62
N SER A 183 -1.55 -2.46 -23.32
CA SER A 183 -1.66 -3.56 -22.36
C SER A 183 -3.11 -3.80 -21.91
N TYR A 184 -3.33 -4.82 -21.09
CA TYR A 184 -4.59 -5.06 -20.36
C TYR A 184 -4.63 -4.38 -18.99
N ALA A 185 -3.61 -3.58 -18.62
CA ALA A 185 -3.59 -2.87 -17.34
C ALA A 185 -4.90 -2.12 -17.11
N THR A 186 -5.45 -2.23 -15.92
CA THR A 186 -6.68 -1.57 -15.53
C THR A 186 -6.61 -1.12 -14.07
N GLN A 187 -7.37 -0.09 -13.74
CA GLN A 187 -7.43 0.44 -12.37
C GLN A 187 -8.21 -0.48 -11.43
N VAL A 188 -7.86 -0.44 -10.14
CA VAL A 188 -8.60 -1.18 -9.10
C VAL A 188 -10.01 -0.62 -8.91
N THR A 189 -10.93 -1.51 -8.52
CA THR A 189 -12.21 -1.10 -7.95
C THR A 189 -12.09 -1.17 -6.43
N PHE A 190 -12.30 -0.07 -5.73
CA PHE A 190 -12.24 -0.02 -4.27
C PHE A 190 -13.53 -0.61 -3.66
N ALA A 191 -13.38 -1.50 -2.68
CA ALA A 191 -14.48 -1.87 -1.79
C ALA A 191 -14.50 -0.93 -0.57
N ASP A 192 -15.64 -0.89 0.12
CA ASP A 192 -15.79 -0.23 1.42
C ASP A 192 -15.13 -1.11 2.50
N SER A 193 -13.89 -0.78 2.90
CA SER A 193 -13.15 -1.59 3.89
C SER A 193 -13.76 -1.53 5.30
N ASP A 194 -14.63 -0.57 5.60
CA ASP A 194 -15.37 -0.52 6.86
C ASP A 194 -16.49 -1.58 6.93
N LYS A 195 -16.81 -2.23 5.79
CA LYS A 195 -17.73 -3.37 5.70
C LYS A 195 -17.05 -4.73 5.69
N VAL A 196 -15.73 -4.76 5.67
CA VAL A 196 -14.98 -6.02 5.79
C VAL A 196 -15.18 -6.61 7.18
N ARG A 197 -15.35 -7.93 7.24
CA ARG A 197 -15.61 -8.66 8.50
C ARG A 197 -14.61 -9.79 8.68
N VAL A 198 -14.41 -10.17 9.96
CA VAL A 198 -13.69 -11.41 10.28
C VAL A 198 -14.37 -12.57 9.58
N PHE A 199 -13.57 -13.48 9.01
CA PHE A 199 -13.94 -14.61 8.16
C PHE A 199 -14.26 -14.26 6.69
N ASP A 200 -14.28 -12.98 6.30
CA ASP A 200 -14.38 -12.64 4.87
C ASP A 200 -13.18 -13.22 4.12
N LYS A 201 -13.45 -13.86 2.99
CA LYS A 201 -12.44 -14.46 2.13
C LYS A 201 -11.66 -13.38 1.39
N VAL A 202 -10.35 -13.56 1.31
CA VAL A 202 -9.43 -12.58 0.70
C VAL A 202 -8.40 -13.25 -0.20
N TYR A 203 -7.91 -12.46 -1.18
CA TYR A 203 -6.78 -12.80 -2.04
C TYR A 203 -5.70 -11.73 -1.91
N ALA A 204 -4.49 -12.13 -1.51
CA ALA A 204 -3.32 -11.28 -1.55
C ALA A 204 -2.60 -11.48 -2.88
N VAL A 205 -2.37 -10.39 -3.64
CA VAL A 205 -1.74 -10.43 -4.96
C VAL A 205 -0.54 -9.50 -4.97
N GLY A 206 0.62 -10.03 -5.33
CA GLY A 206 1.89 -9.30 -5.34
C GLY A 206 3.05 -10.15 -5.86
N ASN A 207 4.24 -9.57 -5.91
CA ASN A 207 5.47 -10.21 -6.39
C ASN A 207 6.27 -10.81 -5.22
N ALA A 208 5.78 -11.92 -4.65
CA ALA A 208 6.43 -12.60 -3.53
C ALA A 208 7.87 -12.98 -3.87
N GLU A 209 8.84 -12.65 -2.99
CA GLU A 209 10.28 -12.97 -3.11
C GLU A 209 10.95 -12.44 -4.41
N GLY A 210 10.25 -11.66 -5.23
CA GLY A 210 10.75 -11.20 -6.51
C GLY A 210 10.67 -12.24 -7.63
N ASP A 211 10.00 -13.37 -7.41
CA ASP A 211 9.91 -14.50 -8.34
C ASP A 211 8.77 -14.37 -9.38
N GLY A 212 8.14 -13.20 -9.44
CA GLY A 212 7.02 -12.89 -10.31
C GLY A 212 5.69 -12.76 -9.53
N MET A 213 4.67 -12.24 -10.23
CA MET A 213 3.36 -12.00 -9.65
C MET A 213 2.68 -13.31 -9.21
N SER A 214 2.24 -13.36 -7.96
CA SER A 214 1.56 -14.51 -7.35
C SER A 214 0.30 -14.08 -6.63
N ALA A 215 -0.61 -15.04 -6.39
CA ALA A 215 -1.82 -14.84 -5.63
C ALA A 215 -1.97 -15.92 -4.56
N THR A 216 -2.33 -15.54 -3.35
CA THR A 216 -2.62 -16.44 -2.22
C THR A 216 -4.00 -16.15 -1.66
N GLU A 217 -4.66 -17.18 -1.12
CA GLU A 217 -6.00 -17.10 -0.55
C GLU A 217 -5.94 -17.24 0.98
N GLY A 218 -6.82 -16.52 1.68
CA GLY A 218 -7.00 -16.60 3.11
C GLY A 218 -8.30 -15.94 3.55
N ILE A 219 -8.39 -15.60 4.84
CA ILE A 219 -9.53 -14.89 5.44
C ILE A 219 -9.05 -13.70 6.26
N VAL A 220 -9.93 -12.74 6.48
CA VAL A 220 -9.72 -11.67 7.45
C VAL A 220 -9.73 -12.24 8.85
N SER A 221 -8.67 -12.02 9.62
CA SER A 221 -8.52 -12.45 11.02
C SER A 221 -8.88 -11.34 12.00
N VAL A 222 -8.62 -10.06 11.64
CA VAL A 222 -8.96 -8.85 12.43
C VAL A 222 -9.33 -7.73 11.48
N GLU A 223 -10.51 -7.11 11.68
CA GLU A 223 -11.02 -6.03 10.81
C GLU A 223 -10.18 -4.75 10.89
N SER A 224 -9.71 -4.41 12.08
CA SER A 224 -8.92 -3.20 12.32
C SER A 224 -8.17 -3.29 13.64
N GLU A 225 -6.86 -3.12 13.58
CA GLU A 225 -5.98 -2.98 14.73
C GLU A 225 -4.91 -1.93 14.47
N THR A 226 -4.21 -1.50 15.50
CA THR A 226 -3.11 -0.54 15.38
C THR A 226 -1.81 -1.22 15.77
N LEU A 227 -0.85 -1.23 14.85
CA LEU A 227 0.49 -1.76 15.07
C LEU A 227 1.45 -0.61 15.39
N GLN A 228 2.42 -0.90 16.28
CA GLN A 228 3.58 -0.05 16.50
C GLN A 228 4.72 -0.61 15.67
N LEU A 229 5.19 0.12 14.69
CA LEU A 229 6.19 -0.31 13.71
C LEU A 229 7.33 0.70 13.60
N THR A 230 8.46 0.26 13.05
CA THR A 230 9.51 1.18 12.62
C THR A 230 9.23 1.65 11.20
N GLY A 231 9.07 2.94 11.00
CA GLY A 231 8.87 3.58 9.69
C GLY A 231 10.07 3.39 8.75
N ALA A 232 9.89 3.73 7.49
CA ALA A 232 10.98 3.64 6.50
C ALA A 232 12.14 4.60 6.77
N ASP A 233 11.93 5.62 7.59
CA ASP A 233 12.93 6.61 8.05
C ASP A 233 13.46 6.31 9.47
N GLY A 234 13.25 5.10 9.99
CA GLY A 234 13.67 4.69 11.34
C GLY A 234 12.78 5.23 12.46
N SER A 235 11.77 6.04 12.19
CA SER A 235 10.86 6.58 13.20
C SER A 235 9.87 5.52 13.71
N LEU A 236 9.42 5.65 14.97
CA LEU A 236 8.32 4.83 15.49
C LEU A 236 7.00 5.36 14.96
N ILE A 237 6.23 4.52 14.28
CA ILE A 237 4.93 4.86 13.72
C ILE A 237 3.83 3.98 14.31
N SER A 238 2.59 4.50 14.26
CA SER A 238 1.37 3.77 14.62
C SER A 238 0.53 3.59 13.38
N LEU A 239 0.49 2.39 12.82
CA LEU A 239 -0.20 2.09 11.58
C LEU A 239 -1.49 1.32 11.84
N ARG A 240 -2.61 1.83 11.31
CA ARG A 240 -3.88 1.11 11.31
C ARG A 240 -3.90 0.10 10.16
N VAL A 241 -4.17 -1.16 10.50
CA VAL A 241 -4.19 -2.28 9.56
C VAL A 241 -5.38 -3.20 9.81
N MET A 242 -5.74 -4.00 8.80
CA MET A 242 -6.47 -5.24 8.99
C MET A 242 -5.49 -6.40 8.95
N ARG A 243 -5.77 -7.48 9.68
CA ARG A 243 -4.97 -8.69 9.70
C ARG A 243 -5.68 -9.82 8.96
N PHE A 244 -4.91 -10.62 8.22
CA PHE A 244 -5.40 -11.76 7.44
C PHE A 244 -4.37 -12.91 7.47
N ASP A 245 -4.77 -14.10 7.02
CA ASP A 245 -3.94 -15.32 7.08
C ASP A 245 -3.52 -15.86 5.70
N ALA A 246 -3.82 -15.16 4.60
CA ALA A 246 -3.21 -15.49 3.29
C ALA A 246 -1.69 -15.36 3.40
N ALA A 247 -0.96 -16.30 2.78
CA ALA A 247 0.50 -16.28 2.82
C ALA A 247 1.06 -15.04 2.11
N VAL A 248 1.89 -14.28 2.82
CA VAL A 248 2.60 -13.10 2.29
C VAL A 248 4.06 -13.14 2.71
N ASN A 249 4.93 -12.71 1.80
CA ASN A 249 6.38 -12.65 1.98
C ASN A 249 6.90 -11.29 1.54
N HIS A 250 8.23 -11.07 1.67
CA HIS A 250 8.90 -9.92 1.07
C HIS A 250 8.54 -9.83 -0.42
N GLY A 251 8.37 -8.60 -0.91
CA GLY A 251 7.92 -8.35 -2.29
C GLY A 251 6.40 -8.23 -2.47
N ASN A 252 5.56 -8.80 -1.58
CA ASN A 252 4.12 -8.55 -1.58
C ASN A 252 3.74 -7.14 -1.08
N SER A 253 4.65 -6.45 -0.39
CA SER A 253 4.45 -5.05 0.06
C SER A 253 4.05 -4.15 -1.09
N GLY A 254 2.99 -3.36 -0.91
CA GLY A 254 2.39 -2.49 -1.92
C GLY A 254 1.39 -3.18 -2.84
N GLY A 255 1.33 -4.51 -2.83
CA GLY A 255 0.34 -5.30 -3.57
C GLY A 255 -1.06 -5.18 -2.98
N GLY A 256 -2.04 -5.70 -3.71
CA GLY A 256 -3.43 -5.62 -3.32
C GLY A 256 -3.91 -6.79 -2.46
N LEU A 257 -4.71 -6.46 -1.43
CA LEU A 257 -5.60 -7.42 -0.78
C LEU A 257 -7.01 -7.22 -1.34
N TYR A 258 -7.59 -8.28 -1.90
CA TYR A 258 -8.85 -8.23 -2.64
C TYR A 258 -9.90 -9.13 -2.01
N ASN A 259 -11.18 -8.75 -2.15
CA ASN A 259 -12.32 -9.62 -1.82
C ASN A 259 -12.64 -10.59 -2.98
N GLU A 260 -13.62 -11.47 -2.78
CA GLU A 260 -14.07 -12.46 -3.78
C GLU A 260 -14.58 -11.84 -5.09
N LYS A 261 -14.91 -10.55 -5.09
CA LYS A 261 -15.36 -9.79 -6.29
C LYS A 261 -14.19 -9.08 -7.00
N GLY A 262 -12.93 -9.37 -6.61
CA GLY A 262 -11.76 -8.70 -7.15
C GLY A 262 -11.68 -7.21 -6.81
N GLN A 263 -12.40 -6.75 -5.78
CA GLN A 263 -12.35 -5.37 -5.32
C GLN A 263 -11.27 -5.22 -4.25
N LEU A 264 -10.50 -4.13 -4.31
CA LEU A 264 -9.44 -3.82 -3.36
C LEU A 264 -10.03 -3.50 -1.98
N ILE A 265 -9.63 -4.24 -0.96
CA ILE A 265 -9.97 -3.99 0.45
C ILE A 265 -8.79 -3.46 1.26
N GLY A 266 -7.56 -3.54 0.74
CA GLY A 266 -6.37 -2.98 1.39
C GLY A 266 -5.11 -3.11 0.56
N ILE A 267 -4.05 -2.43 1.00
CA ILE A 267 -2.68 -2.55 0.48
C ILE A 267 -1.88 -3.41 1.46
N VAL A 268 -1.32 -4.50 0.96
CA VAL A 268 -0.50 -5.43 1.75
C VAL A 268 0.76 -4.71 2.24
N SER A 269 1.04 -4.81 3.55
CA SER A 269 2.30 -4.37 4.16
C SER A 269 2.96 -5.55 4.83
N ALA A 270 4.01 -6.11 4.20
CA ALA A 270 4.74 -7.28 4.69
C ALA A 270 5.93 -6.88 5.60
N LYS A 271 5.93 -5.66 6.15
CA LYS A 271 7.08 -5.03 6.78
C LYS A 271 7.50 -5.64 8.12
N ASP A 272 6.66 -6.30 8.86
CA ASP A 272 7.00 -6.84 10.19
C ASP A 272 6.41 -8.21 10.44
N VAL A 273 6.61 -9.11 9.50
CA VAL A 273 6.43 -10.52 9.81
C VAL A 273 7.64 -10.89 10.68
N SER A 274 7.47 -10.86 12.01
CA SER A 274 8.49 -11.38 12.92
C SER A 274 8.80 -12.81 12.49
N ALA A 275 10.08 -13.15 12.36
CA ALA A 275 10.56 -14.43 11.83
C ALA A 275 10.00 -15.68 12.55
N ASP A 276 9.26 -15.50 13.63
CA ASP A 276 8.69 -16.55 14.48
C ASP A 276 7.15 -16.67 14.38
N VAL A 277 6.47 -15.91 13.50
CA VAL A 277 5.00 -15.98 13.39
C VAL A 277 4.60 -16.22 11.94
N ASP A 278 4.26 -17.47 11.63
CA ASP A 278 3.72 -17.86 10.33
C ASP A 278 2.24 -17.45 10.18
N ASN A 279 1.81 -17.20 8.95
CA ASN A 279 0.41 -16.94 8.57
C ASN A 279 -0.22 -15.70 9.23
N MET A 280 0.52 -14.60 9.30
CA MET A 280 0.01 -13.32 9.78
C MET A 280 0.39 -12.21 8.79
N GLY A 281 -0.55 -11.87 7.92
CA GLY A 281 -0.44 -10.77 6.96
C GLY A 281 -1.16 -9.53 7.47
N TYR A 282 -0.69 -8.36 7.06
CA TYR A 282 -1.28 -7.06 7.37
C TYR A 282 -1.57 -6.27 6.10
N ALA A 283 -2.68 -5.54 6.09
CA ALA A 283 -3.02 -4.65 4.99
C ALA A 283 -3.55 -3.31 5.52
N ILE A 284 -3.15 -2.23 4.89
CA ILE A 284 -3.67 -0.88 5.14
C ILE A 284 -5.04 -0.80 4.47
N PRO A 285 -6.13 -0.50 5.21
CA PRO A 285 -7.50 -0.55 4.68
C PRO A 285 -7.74 0.37 3.49
N SER A 286 -8.49 -0.11 2.50
CA SER A 286 -8.68 0.57 1.21
C SER A 286 -9.32 1.96 1.32
N ASP A 287 -10.21 2.18 2.30
CA ASP A 287 -10.80 3.50 2.53
C ASP A 287 -9.79 4.55 3.00
N LEU A 288 -8.81 4.13 3.83
CA LEU A 288 -7.69 4.98 4.23
C LEU A 288 -6.75 5.21 3.03
N VAL A 289 -6.40 4.14 2.32
CA VAL A 289 -5.53 4.17 1.14
C VAL A 289 -6.08 5.13 0.08
N LYS A 290 -7.38 5.04 -0.23
CA LYS A 290 -8.01 5.93 -1.22
C LYS A 290 -7.93 7.39 -0.81
N LYS A 291 -8.21 7.72 0.46
CA LYS A 291 -8.12 9.10 0.96
C LYS A 291 -6.69 9.64 0.91
N LEU A 292 -5.70 8.78 1.20
CA LEU A 292 -4.29 9.14 1.10
C LEU A 292 -3.88 9.38 -0.35
N ALA A 293 -4.25 8.50 -1.28
CA ALA A 293 -3.95 8.66 -2.71
C ALA A 293 -4.58 9.95 -3.27
N ASP A 294 -5.89 10.20 -3.00
CA ASP A 294 -6.57 11.43 -3.39
C ASP A 294 -5.88 12.68 -2.81
N ASN A 295 -5.41 12.60 -1.57
CA ASN A 295 -4.70 13.68 -0.90
C ASN A 295 -3.34 13.95 -1.52
N ILE A 296 -2.54 12.91 -1.73
CA ILE A 296 -1.21 13.00 -2.34
C ILE A 296 -1.32 13.56 -3.77
N ILE A 297 -2.17 13.00 -4.60
CA ILE A 297 -2.35 13.48 -5.98
C ILE A 297 -2.77 14.95 -6.00
N TYR A 298 -3.72 15.34 -5.14
CA TYR A 298 -4.19 16.72 -5.08
C TYR A 298 -3.12 17.71 -4.60
N HIS A 299 -2.33 17.35 -3.60
CA HIS A 299 -1.40 18.27 -2.94
C HIS A 299 0.05 18.17 -3.43
N CYS A 300 0.45 17.06 -4.04
CA CYS A 300 1.84 16.77 -4.36
C CYS A 300 2.10 16.71 -5.87
N ASP A 301 1.15 16.24 -6.69
CA ASP A 301 1.40 16.10 -8.14
C ASP A 301 1.76 17.43 -8.79
N ASN A 302 2.92 17.45 -9.47
CA ASN A 302 3.51 18.63 -10.11
C ASN A 302 3.71 19.83 -9.14
N LYS A 303 3.99 19.56 -7.85
CA LYS A 303 4.21 20.57 -6.81
C LYS A 303 5.45 20.25 -5.99
N ASP A 304 5.95 21.26 -5.27
CA ASP A 304 7.14 21.10 -4.42
C ASP A 304 6.88 20.32 -3.11
N ASN A 305 5.62 19.99 -2.82
CA ASN A 305 5.24 19.20 -1.64
C ASN A 305 5.15 17.71 -2.00
N THR A 306 5.75 16.86 -1.18
CA THR A 306 5.69 15.38 -1.32
C THR A 306 5.04 14.69 -0.14
N GLN A 307 4.47 15.45 0.83
CA GLN A 307 3.91 14.92 2.06
C GLN A 307 2.39 15.05 2.08
N VAL A 308 1.74 14.16 2.83
CA VAL A 308 0.31 14.18 3.07
C VAL A 308 -0.10 15.43 3.86
N ASN A 309 -1.13 16.13 3.41
CA ASN A 309 -1.72 17.27 4.07
C ASN A 309 -2.95 16.81 4.88
N LYS A 310 -2.91 16.95 6.20
CA LYS A 310 -4.00 16.56 7.10
C LYS A 310 -4.57 17.75 7.84
N ALA A 311 -5.89 17.93 7.77
CA ALA A 311 -6.58 18.91 8.58
C ALA A 311 -6.70 18.40 10.02
N LEU A 312 -6.48 19.28 10.98
CA LEU A 312 -6.63 19.02 12.41
C LEU A 312 -7.77 19.90 12.97
N MET A 313 -8.74 19.27 13.60
CA MET A 313 -9.79 20.02 14.33
C MET A 313 -9.25 20.59 15.66
N GLY A 314 -8.20 19.96 16.20
CA GLY A 314 -7.65 20.26 17.52
C GLY A 314 -8.50 19.67 18.64
N VAL A 315 -9.01 18.45 18.43
CA VAL A 315 -9.68 17.64 19.46
C VAL A 315 -8.94 16.33 19.63
N THR A 316 -8.77 15.88 20.86
CA THR A 316 -8.36 14.51 21.18
C THR A 316 -9.62 13.68 21.44
N ILE A 317 -9.72 12.53 20.82
CA ILE A 317 -10.87 11.62 20.93
C ILE A 317 -10.43 10.26 21.49
N THR A 318 -11.36 9.56 22.12
CA THR A 318 -11.17 8.21 22.65
C THR A 318 -12.40 7.36 22.39
N ALA A 319 -12.24 6.04 22.39
CA ALA A 319 -13.33 5.09 22.47
C ALA A 319 -13.73 4.93 23.95
N SER A 320 -14.72 5.69 24.43
CA SER A 320 -15.15 5.62 25.83
C SER A 320 -15.95 4.36 26.16
N VAL A 321 -16.59 3.77 25.14
CA VAL A 321 -17.31 2.49 25.21
C VAL A 321 -17.08 1.71 23.93
N SER A 322 -16.81 0.42 24.04
CA SER A 322 -16.80 -0.51 22.91
C SER A 322 -17.91 -1.56 23.08
N GLY A 323 -18.51 -1.95 21.97
CA GLY A 323 -19.57 -2.95 21.95
C GLY A 323 -19.60 -3.69 20.62
N LEU A 324 -20.55 -4.60 20.49
CA LEU A 324 -20.75 -5.40 19.27
C LEU A 324 -22.12 -5.04 18.68
N LYS A 325 -22.18 -5.07 17.35
CA LYS A 325 -23.42 -5.06 16.58
C LYS A 325 -23.47 -6.25 15.64
N ILE A 326 -24.67 -6.60 15.25
CA ILE A 326 -24.94 -7.59 14.22
C ILE A 326 -25.40 -6.79 12.99
N ASP A 327 -24.80 -7.09 11.84
CA ASP A 327 -25.22 -6.55 10.56
C ASP A 327 -26.51 -7.25 10.13
N ASP A 328 -27.58 -6.49 9.91
CA ASP A 328 -28.91 -7.02 9.64
C ASP A 328 -29.03 -7.73 8.27
N GLU A 329 -28.12 -7.39 7.32
CA GLU A 329 -28.15 -7.95 5.96
C GLU A 329 -27.32 -9.24 5.87
N THR A 330 -26.15 -9.27 6.54
CA THR A 330 -25.19 -10.38 6.43
C THR A 330 -25.20 -11.30 7.64
N GLY A 331 -25.74 -10.86 8.78
CA GLY A 331 -25.64 -11.56 10.06
C GLY A 331 -24.25 -11.52 10.69
N SER A 332 -23.31 -10.79 10.11
CA SER A 332 -21.95 -10.65 10.61
C SER A 332 -21.90 -9.82 11.89
N VAL A 333 -21.03 -10.21 12.82
CA VAL A 333 -20.78 -9.46 14.06
C VAL A 333 -19.62 -8.50 13.84
N TYR A 334 -19.76 -7.24 14.25
CA TYR A 334 -18.69 -6.25 14.13
C TYR A 334 -18.62 -5.34 15.36
N GLN A 335 -17.43 -4.76 15.59
CA GLN A 335 -17.17 -3.87 16.71
C GLN A 335 -17.65 -2.45 16.43
N VAL A 336 -18.26 -1.80 17.42
CA VAL A 336 -18.60 -0.38 17.43
C VAL A 336 -18.06 0.28 18.68
N GLU A 337 -17.85 1.60 18.58
CA GLU A 337 -17.31 2.44 19.65
C GLU A 337 -18.19 3.69 19.84
N LEU A 338 -18.31 4.17 21.06
CA LEU A 338 -18.71 5.54 21.33
C LEU A 338 -17.45 6.41 21.33
N VAL A 339 -17.39 7.34 20.39
CA VAL A 339 -16.23 8.22 20.18
C VAL A 339 -16.45 9.51 20.94
N GLU A 340 -15.69 9.70 22.00
CA GLU A 340 -15.82 10.83 22.94
C GLU A 340 -14.65 11.80 22.79
N VAL A 341 -14.95 13.09 22.88
CA VAL A 341 -13.96 14.18 22.95
C VAL A 341 -13.44 14.27 24.40
N ILE A 342 -12.13 14.09 24.58
CA ILE A 342 -11.48 14.14 25.89
C ILE A 342 -10.59 15.37 26.11
N GLU A 343 -10.17 16.05 25.03
CA GLU A 343 -9.34 17.24 25.12
C GLU A 343 -9.58 18.15 23.90
N ILE A 344 -9.41 19.45 24.09
CA ILE A 344 -9.50 20.46 23.03
C ILE A 344 -8.25 21.32 23.08
N SER A 345 -7.50 21.38 21.99
CA SER A 345 -6.30 22.18 21.87
C SER A 345 -6.64 23.69 21.88
N GLU A 346 -5.88 24.47 22.62
CA GLU A 346 -6.00 25.93 22.64
C GLU A 346 -5.67 26.50 21.23
N GLY A 347 -6.42 27.50 20.80
CA GLY A 347 -6.26 28.14 19.48
C GLY A 347 -6.79 27.31 18.31
N SER A 348 -7.34 26.12 18.55
CA SER A 348 -7.86 25.25 17.48
C SER A 348 -9.19 25.72 16.90
N ILE A 349 -9.54 25.23 15.69
CA ILE A 349 -10.82 25.54 15.03
C ILE A 349 -12.05 25.00 15.78
N ALA A 350 -11.85 24.00 16.66
CA ALA A 350 -12.89 23.42 17.52
C ALA A 350 -13.10 24.20 18.83
N GLN A 351 -12.12 25.02 19.24
CA GLN A 351 -12.17 25.72 20.50
C GLN A 351 -13.42 26.62 20.62
N GLY A 352 -14.11 26.53 21.76
CA GLY A 352 -15.32 27.29 22.05
C GLY A 352 -16.60 26.79 21.38
N LYS A 353 -16.50 25.74 20.57
CA LYS A 353 -17.62 25.09 19.86
C LYS A 353 -17.86 23.67 20.35
N VAL A 354 -16.83 22.83 20.33
CA VAL A 354 -16.83 21.47 20.87
C VAL A 354 -16.56 21.51 22.36
N GLN A 355 -17.04 20.53 23.11
CA GLN A 355 -16.81 20.41 24.57
C GLN A 355 -16.26 19.01 24.89
N VAL A 356 -15.46 18.95 25.95
CA VAL A 356 -15.06 17.66 26.54
C VAL A 356 -16.33 16.94 27.01
N GLY A 357 -16.43 15.64 26.68
CA GLY A 357 -17.62 14.82 26.92
C GLY A 357 -18.62 14.77 25.75
N ASP A 358 -18.40 15.52 24.66
CA ASP A 358 -19.21 15.36 23.46
C ASP A 358 -18.99 13.98 22.86
N ILE A 359 -20.07 13.25 22.54
CA ILE A 359 -20.02 12.00 21.80
C ILE A 359 -20.27 12.30 20.33
N ILE A 360 -19.31 11.96 19.46
CA ILE A 360 -19.39 12.22 18.01
C ILE A 360 -20.23 11.12 17.36
N ASN A 361 -21.40 11.47 16.82
CA ASN A 361 -22.31 10.55 16.14
C ASN A 361 -22.06 10.48 14.62
N SER A 362 -21.74 11.62 14.02
CA SER A 362 -21.39 11.71 12.59
C SER A 362 -20.46 12.89 12.33
N ILE A 363 -19.75 12.80 11.20
CA ILE A 363 -18.91 13.86 10.64
C ILE A 363 -19.27 14.05 9.18
N SER A 364 -19.32 15.29 8.72
CA SER A 364 -19.38 15.60 7.29
C SER A 364 -18.37 16.70 6.94
N ILE A 365 -17.85 16.63 5.71
CA ILE A 365 -16.94 17.61 5.12
C ILE A 365 -17.54 18.00 3.77
N ASP A 366 -17.83 19.30 3.60
CA ASP A 366 -18.45 19.86 2.40
C ASP A 366 -19.75 19.14 1.96
N GLY A 367 -20.55 18.69 2.95
CA GLY A 367 -21.82 18.00 2.75
C GLY A 367 -21.71 16.49 2.51
N VAL A 368 -20.52 15.94 2.29
CA VAL A 368 -20.27 14.50 2.27
C VAL A 368 -20.07 14.02 3.69
N GLY A 369 -20.89 13.09 4.16
CA GLY A 369 -20.86 12.69 5.58
C GLY A 369 -20.81 11.18 5.77
N ARG A 370 -20.46 10.80 7.02
CA ARG A 370 -20.52 9.42 7.49
C ARG A 370 -20.91 9.36 8.97
N THR A 371 -21.53 8.25 9.34
CA THR A 371 -21.75 7.88 10.74
C THR A 371 -20.42 7.51 11.39
N VAL A 372 -20.23 7.93 12.62
CA VAL A 372 -19.06 7.61 13.43
C VAL A 372 -19.40 6.46 14.38
N THR A 373 -18.83 5.31 14.13
CA THR A 373 -18.92 4.10 14.97
C THR A 373 -17.55 3.55 15.37
N ARG A 374 -16.47 4.20 14.92
CA ARG A 374 -15.08 3.89 15.24
C ARG A 374 -14.26 5.19 15.25
N MET A 375 -13.21 5.27 16.05
CA MET A 375 -12.35 6.47 16.11
C MET A 375 -11.76 6.84 14.74
N HIS A 376 -11.33 5.84 13.96
CA HIS A 376 -10.74 6.07 12.65
C HIS A 376 -11.72 6.69 11.64
N HIS A 377 -13.03 6.56 11.84
CA HIS A 377 -14.03 7.26 11.02
C HIS A 377 -13.88 8.77 11.07
N VAL A 378 -13.39 9.32 12.19
CA VAL A 378 -13.09 10.74 12.32
C VAL A 378 -11.68 11.05 11.79
N THR A 379 -10.67 10.33 12.28
CA THR A 379 -9.26 10.65 11.99
C THR A 379 -8.89 10.51 10.53
N ASP A 380 -9.41 9.47 9.84
CA ASP A 380 -9.12 9.24 8.43
C ASP A 380 -9.95 10.16 7.53
N PHE A 381 -11.17 10.52 7.97
CA PHE A 381 -12.02 11.41 7.20
C PHE A 381 -11.43 12.82 7.09
N MET A 382 -10.66 13.25 8.10
CA MET A 382 -9.94 14.54 8.09
C MET A 382 -8.89 14.66 6.98
N LEU A 383 -8.45 13.56 6.35
CA LEU A 383 -7.58 13.56 5.17
C LEU A 383 -8.27 14.14 3.92
N THR A 384 -9.61 14.17 3.89
CA THR A 384 -10.37 14.72 2.77
C THR A 384 -10.59 16.22 2.85
N ALA A 385 -10.40 16.82 4.04
CA ALA A 385 -10.60 18.25 4.25
C ALA A 385 -9.48 19.09 3.62
N ARG A 386 -9.85 20.23 3.08
CA ARG A 386 -8.97 21.24 2.47
C ARG A 386 -9.14 22.57 3.20
N VAL A 387 -8.22 23.50 2.99
CA VAL A 387 -8.40 24.89 3.44
C VAL A 387 -9.70 25.44 2.84
N GLY A 388 -10.57 25.99 3.69
CA GLY A 388 -11.90 26.46 3.31
C GLY A 388 -13.01 25.42 3.37
N SER A 389 -12.69 24.12 3.54
CA SER A 389 -13.70 23.08 3.73
C SER A 389 -14.52 23.33 4.98
N THR A 390 -15.82 23.04 4.89
CA THR A 390 -16.76 23.13 6.02
C THR A 390 -16.92 21.77 6.68
N ILE A 391 -16.51 21.65 7.94
CA ILE A 391 -16.70 20.45 8.76
C ILE A 391 -17.95 20.62 9.59
N THR A 392 -18.83 19.63 9.60
CA THR A 392 -19.97 19.56 10.53
C THR A 392 -19.90 18.27 11.33
N LEU A 393 -19.87 18.39 12.65
CA LEU A 393 -20.02 17.29 13.59
C LEU A 393 -21.46 17.27 14.12
N ASN A 394 -22.10 16.09 14.10
CA ASN A 394 -23.26 15.85 14.95
C ASN A 394 -22.76 15.18 16.23
N VAL A 395 -23.02 15.80 17.36
CA VAL A 395 -22.58 15.30 18.67
C VAL A 395 -23.76 15.15 19.61
N THR A 396 -23.67 14.19 20.53
CA THR A 396 -24.56 14.11 21.70
C THR A 396 -23.89 14.83 22.88
N ARG A 397 -24.56 15.86 23.40
CA ARG A 397 -24.14 16.65 24.57
C ARG A 397 -25.27 16.73 25.56
N GLY A 398 -25.06 16.23 26.78
CA GLY A 398 -26.12 16.24 27.83
C GLY A 398 -27.41 15.50 27.43
N GLY A 399 -27.33 14.52 26.51
CA GLY A 399 -28.49 13.79 26.00
C GLY A 399 -29.16 14.43 24.78
N GLU A 400 -28.72 15.61 24.32
CA GLU A 400 -29.24 16.28 23.14
C GLU A 400 -28.29 16.16 21.93
N ASN A 401 -28.85 16.05 20.72
CA ASN A 401 -28.06 16.05 19.50
C ASN A 401 -27.86 17.48 18.99
N ILE A 402 -26.59 17.86 18.82
CA ILE A 402 -26.17 19.21 18.42
C ILE A 402 -25.31 19.11 17.15
N ASN A 403 -25.58 19.98 16.16
CA ASN A 403 -24.70 20.15 15.01
C ASN A 403 -23.73 21.30 15.28
N ILE A 404 -22.44 21.01 15.13
CA ILE A 404 -21.34 21.96 15.30
C ILE A 404 -20.61 22.11 13.99
N THR A 405 -20.51 23.34 13.49
CA THR A 405 -19.89 23.63 12.19
C THR A 405 -18.69 24.56 12.35
N PHE A 406 -17.62 24.26 11.62
CA PHE A 406 -16.44 25.10 11.54
C PHE A 406 -15.74 24.96 10.16
N VAL A 407 -14.95 25.96 9.80
CA VAL A 407 -14.23 26.01 8.54
C VAL A 407 -12.76 25.72 8.79
N VAL A 408 -12.15 24.92 7.93
CA VAL A 408 -10.73 24.59 7.98
C VAL A 408 -9.92 25.82 7.57
N THR A 409 -9.07 26.30 8.48
CA THR A 409 -8.12 27.38 8.22
C THR A 409 -6.78 26.85 7.76
N GLN A 410 -5.91 27.72 7.22
CA GLN A 410 -4.55 27.33 6.83
C GLN A 410 -3.75 26.75 8.01
N ASP A 411 -3.90 27.35 9.19
CA ASP A 411 -3.20 26.92 10.42
C ASP A 411 -3.70 25.56 10.95
N ALA A 412 -4.86 25.10 10.48
CA ALA A 412 -5.39 23.79 10.81
C ALA A 412 -4.84 22.66 9.92
N ILE A 413 -4.03 22.97 8.91
CA ILE A 413 -3.38 21.97 8.06
C ILE A 413 -1.99 21.65 8.60
N THR A 414 -1.68 20.36 8.74
CA THR A 414 -0.36 19.85 9.08
C THR A 414 0.15 18.91 8.00
N LEU A 415 1.47 18.89 7.80
CA LEU A 415 2.13 17.91 6.95
C LEU A 415 2.42 16.65 7.75
N VAL A 416 2.06 15.51 7.20
CA VAL A 416 2.32 14.19 7.79
C VAL A 416 3.37 13.49 6.93
N LYS A 417 4.52 13.21 7.56
CA LYS A 417 5.62 12.49 6.91
C LYS A 417 5.21 11.10 6.50
#